data_b49f837abd5ce51556ec5a9aa1f0d0ce
#
_entry.id   b49f837abd5ce51556ec5a9aa1f0d0ce
#
_cell.length_a   1.000
_cell.length_b   1.000
_cell.length_c   1.000
_cell.angle_alpha   90.00
_cell.angle_beta   90.00
_cell.angle_gamma   90.00
#
_symmetry.space_group_name_H-M   'P 1'
#
loop_
_entity.id
_entity.type
_entity.pdbx_description
1 polymer ?
#
loop_
_entity_poly.entity_id
_entity_poly.type
_entity_poly.pdbx_seq_one_letter_code
_entity_poly.pdbx_strand_id
1 'polypeptide(L)'
;MAATCPLSHVTPHFVTVRSPHSFCYDLAGNGDAGGGLKAIFVHLSDIHFGQEKNGGDVAVNNDAKRRLIDDARAEVAKLEAKASGVIVTGDIAYSGKEREYRTAAEWLAELTDAIGCERVNVQMVPGNHDIDRDKISVPTDCVLASIREKGDAILDPLLDTADGCEFLYSRFEAYRDFALDYECELDLNGQMSSGGRLELAKGRSIKFVRLNSALICSRRDDEGRLILGKRQQVLPEEEGEEIIVLMHHPLNWFQDSDRARSYLRNRARVLISGHEHFPKLQIDSVEADRDLLLLAAGATNPEKVVEDYTYKYNILIFEWDEDADALAVTINPRTWDDKLTRFKRDDVFMEGRADRQVLASPNFRRAPRPTVVLSADRSIAEAAPEVEPVVTSPVAVPSTDEVDSAEPAPAAEPTPTVDERLLQLRFFQELAEGERLKALVDLEAIPRDLKGRLDHSMERRLFRMLIKQGKAQAIEVRLASAGAKKRGGTQ
;
A
#
# COMPACT_ATOMS: atom_id res chain seq x y z
N MET A 1 -59.49 8.27 22.11
CA MET A 1 -59.09 6.90 21.81
C MET A 1 -57.75 6.98 21.08
N ALA A 2 -56.67 6.77 21.79
CA ALA A 2 -55.32 6.78 21.27
C ALA A 2 -54.91 5.34 20.95
N ALA A 3 -54.51 5.11 19.70
CA ALA A 3 -53.97 3.80 19.25
C ALA A 3 -52.43 3.89 19.31
N THR A 4 -51.88 3.13 20.22
CA THR A 4 -50.45 2.87 20.36
C THR A 4 -50.01 1.80 19.40
N CYS A 5 -49.02 2.10 18.54
CA CYS A 5 -48.34 1.14 17.70
C CYS A 5 -47.04 0.67 18.40
N PRO A 6 -46.70 -0.61 18.45
CA PRO A 6 -45.52 -1.10 19.13
C PRO A 6 -44.28 -1.00 18.19
N LEU A 7 -43.23 -0.38 18.71
CA LEU A 7 -41.89 -0.37 18.12
C LEU A 7 -41.25 -1.77 18.25
N SER A 8 -41.06 -2.44 17.15
CA SER A 8 -40.23 -3.64 17.07
C SER A 8 -38.74 -3.25 17.03
N HIS A 9 -38.00 -3.65 18.06
CA HIS A 9 -36.55 -3.58 18.10
C HIS A 9 -35.93 -4.50 17.05
N VAL A 10 -35.33 -3.90 16.02
CA VAL A 10 -34.43 -4.61 15.09
C VAL A 10 -33.01 -4.41 15.63
N THR A 11 -32.43 -5.47 16.15
CA THR A 11 -31.00 -5.55 16.50
C THR A 11 -30.19 -5.60 15.20
N PRO A 12 -29.17 -4.74 15.00
CA PRO A 12 -28.29 -4.86 13.83
C PRO A 12 -27.36 -6.06 14.01
N HIS A 13 -27.53 -7.07 13.16
CA HIS A 13 -26.54 -8.11 12.99
C HIS A 13 -25.31 -7.51 12.30
N PHE A 14 -24.23 -7.36 13.03
CA PHE A 14 -22.91 -7.14 12.46
C PHE A 14 -22.51 -8.40 11.68
N VAL A 15 -22.59 -8.32 10.35
CA VAL A 15 -21.95 -9.30 9.48
C VAL A 15 -20.46 -8.96 9.48
N THR A 16 -19.69 -9.75 10.22
CA THR A 16 -18.23 -9.73 10.14
C THR A 16 -17.84 -10.31 8.78
N VAL A 17 -17.61 -9.44 7.81
CA VAL A 17 -16.97 -9.83 6.55
C VAL A 17 -15.52 -10.15 6.90
N ARG A 18 -15.21 -11.44 7.02
CA ARG A 18 -13.82 -11.90 7.03
C ARG A 18 -13.22 -11.55 5.67
N SER A 19 -12.27 -10.62 5.66
CA SER A 19 -11.42 -10.40 4.51
C SER A 19 -10.62 -11.67 4.23
N PRO A 20 -10.73 -12.28 3.05
CA PRO A 20 -9.86 -13.38 2.67
C PRO A 20 -8.56 -12.81 2.15
N HIS A 21 -7.47 -13.41 2.57
CA HIS A 21 -6.09 -13.27 2.12
C HIS A 21 -5.21 -12.28 2.88
N SER A 22 -4.67 -12.80 3.99
CA SER A 22 -3.38 -12.38 4.51
C SER A 22 -2.30 -12.96 3.57
N PHE A 23 -1.81 -12.18 2.63
CA PHE A 23 -0.57 -12.52 1.93
C PHE A 23 0.58 -12.32 2.92
N CYS A 24 1.16 -13.41 3.39
CA CYS A 24 2.49 -13.40 3.98
C CYS A 24 3.48 -13.20 2.83
N TYR A 25 4.18 -12.08 2.81
CA TYR A 25 5.37 -11.93 1.96
C TYR A 25 6.41 -12.93 2.47
N ASP A 26 6.60 -13.99 1.69
CA ASP A 26 7.60 -15.02 2.00
C ASP A 26 8.97 -14.48 1.57
N LEU A 27 9.68 -13.84 2.51
CA LEU A 27 11.09 -13.45 2.35
C LEU A 27 12.03 -14.67 2.42
N ALA A 28 11.52 -15.88 2.11
CA ALA A 28 12.29 -17.12 2.12
C ALA A 28 13.37 -17.08 1.06
N GLY A 29 14.50 -16.48 1.41
CA GLY A 29 15.65 -16.43 0.52
C GLY A 29 16.94 -15.91 1.14
N ASN A 30 17.18 -16.00 2.45
CA ASN A 30 18.48 -15.99 3.11
C ASN A 30 18.28 -16.05 4.62
N GLY A 31 17.90 -17.23 5.13
CA GLY A 31 17.80 -17.51 6.55
C GLY A 31 18.97 -18.33 6.99
N ASP A 32 20.04 -17.70 7.47
CA ASP A 32 20.94 -18.34 8.41
C ASP A 32 20.34 -18.21 9.81
N ALA A 33 20.46 -19.25 10.60
CA ALA A 33 19.74 -19.45 11.85
C ALA A 33 20.00 -18.30 12.84
N GLY A 34 18.93 -17.54 13.19
CA GLY A 34 18.90 -16.68 14.37
C GLY A 34 18.83 -15.16 14.14
N GLY A 35 19.01 -14.65 12.92
CA GLY A 35 18.88 -13.22 12.63
C GLY A 35 17.48 -12.84 12.16
N GLY A 36 16.87 -11.75 12.71
CA GLY A 36 15.63 -11.18 12.20
C GLY A 36 15.76 -10.73 10.73
N LEU A 37 14.66 -10.74 9.99
CA LEU A 37 14.62 -10.28 8.61
C LEU A 37 14.68 -8.75 8.55
N LYS A 38 15.40 -8.21 7.58
CA LYS A 38 15.44 -6.78 7.29
C LYS A 38 14.47 -6.46 6.14
N ALA A 39 13.54 -5.57 6.40
CA ALA A 39 12.62 -5.06 5.39
C ALA A 39 13.14 -3.71 4.87
N ILE A 40 13.64 -3.69 3.64
CA ILE A 40 14.33 -2.55 3.01
C ILE A 40 13.39 -1.89 2.03
N PHE A 41 13.15 -0.59 2.18
CA PHE A 41 12.29 0.21 1.30
C PHE A 41 13.00 1.44 0.77
N VAL A 42 12.83 1.71 -0.52
CA VAL A 42 13.14 3.02 -1.11
C VAL A 42 11.91 3.91 -0.91
N HIS A 43 12.06 5.02 -0.19
CA HIS A 43 10.98 5.95 0.14
C HIS A 43 11.09 7.23 -0.68
N LEU A 44 10.04 7.53 -1.42
CA LEU A 44 9.88 8.64 -2.34
C LEU A 44 8.65 9.46 -1.96
N SER A 45 8.65 10.74 -2.30
CA SER A 45 7.51 11.64 -2.19
C SER A 45 7.63 12.76 -3.21
N ASP A 46 6.51 13.36 -3.62
CA ASP A 46 6.52 14.57 -4.43
C ASP A 46 7.35 14.41 -5.71
N ILE A 47 7.00 13.38 -6.52
CA ILE A 47 7.72 13.04 -7.77
C ILE A 47 7.26 13.93 -8.92
N HIS A 48 5.98 14.33 -8.93
CA HIS A 48 5.36 15.29 -9.83
C HIS A 48 5.59 14.99 -11.32
N PHE A 49 5.32 13.78 -11.78
CA PHE A 49 5.37 13.46 -13.21
C PHE A 49 4.44 14.38 -14.02
N GLY A 50 5.00 15.10 -15.00
CA GLY A 50 4.28 16.08 -15.80
C GLY A 50 4.52 17.54 -15.42
N GLN A 51 5.21 17.81 -14.32
CA GLN A 51 5.61 19.16 -13.86
C GLN A 51 6.38 19.94 -14.92
N GLU A 52 7.15 19.26 -15.73
CA GLU A 52 8.05 19.83 -16.73
C GLU A 52 7.33 20.73 -17.76
N LYS A 53 6.01 20.52 -17.95
CA LYS A 53 5.20 21.33 -18.88
C LYS A 53 4.98 22.77 -18.42
N ASN A 54 5.18 23.02 -17.14
CA ASN A 54 4.98 24.33 -16.53
C ASN A 54 6.27 25.13 -16.41
N GLY A 55 7.30 24.79 -17.21
CA GLY A 55 8.55 25.55 -17.29
C GLY A 55 9.68 24.99 -16.43
N GLY A 56 9.54 23.77 -15.90
CA GLY A 56 10.62 23.06 -15.24
C GLY A 56 11.72 22.64 -16.21
N ASP A 57 12.94 22.46 -15.72
CA ASP A 57 14.06 21.95 -16.51
C ASP A 57 13.91 20.43 -16.73
N VAL A 58 13.26 20.07 -17.85
CA VAL A 58 12.98 18.69 -18.24
C VAL A 58 14.24 17.82 -18.26
N ALA A 59 15.34 18.37 -18.76
CA ALA A 59 16.58 17.61 -18.91
C ALA A 59 17.20 17.29 -17.55
N VAL A 60 17.26 18.27 -16.65
CA VAL A 60 17.83 18.11 -15.31
C VAL A 60 16.97 17.19 -14.46
N ASN A 61 15.65 17.38 -14.47
CA ASN A 61 14.72 16.53 -13.71
C ASN A 61 14.77 15.05 -14.16
N ASN A 62 14.88 14.82 -15.47
CA ASN A 62 15.00 13.44 -15.98
C ASN A 62 16.37 12.83 -15.68
N ASP A 63 17.45 13.61 -15.69
CA ASP A 63 18.76 13.12 -15.26
C ASP A 63 18.76 12.79 -13.77
N ALA A 64 18.23 13.66 -12.91
CA ALA A 64 18.11 13.42 -11.48
C ALA A 64 17.31 12.15 -11.17
N LYS A 65 16.15 11.93 -11.83
CA LYS A 65 15.35 10.72 -11.69
C LYS A 65 16.12 9.45 -12.10
N ARG A 66 16.92 9.51 -13.17
CA ARG A 66 17.76 8.38 -13.60
C ARG A 66 18.87 8.12 -12.59
N ARG A 67 19.56 9.18 -12.13
CA ARG A 67 20.60 9.08 -11.12
C ARG A 67 20.08 8.55 -9.78
N LEU A 68 18.83 8.84 -9.44
CA LEU A 68 18.18 8.27 -8.26
C LEU A 68 18.11 6.74 -8.37
N ILE A 69 17.69 6.20 -9.50
CA ILE A 69 17.66 4.73 -9.72
C ILE A 69 19.05 4.13 -9.57
N ASP A 70 20.08 4.75 -10.16
CA ASP A 70 21.46 4.27 -10.05
C ASP A 70 21.98 4.31 -8.61
N ASP A 71 21.69 5.38 -7.87
CA ASP A 71 22.08 5.56 -6.48
C ASP A 71 21.33 4.57 -5.57
N ALA A 72 20.01 4.45 -5.73
CA ALA A 72 19.19 3.50 -4.96
C ALA A 72 19.68 2.06 -5.16
N ARG A 73 19.96 1.65 -6.40
CA ARG A 73 20.54 0.34 -6.71
C ARG A 73 21.89 0.13 -5.99
N ALA A 74 22.78 1.13 -6.06
CA ALA A 74 24.09 1.04 -5.42
C ALA A 74 24.01 0.97 -3.88
N GLU A 75 23.11 1.76 -3.28
CA GLU A 75 22.93 1.78 -1.82
C GLU A 75 22.26 0.49 -1.30
N VAL A 76 21.24 -0.01 -2.00
CA VAL A 76 20.59 -1.30 -1.65
C VAL A 76 21.59 -2.46 -1.78
N ALA A 77 22.43 -2.45 -2.82
CA ALA A 77 23.45 -3.49 -3.01
C ALA A 77 24.46 -3.54 -1.85
N LYS A 78 24.77 -2.40 -1.20
CA LYS A 78 25.67 -2.37 -0.02
C LYS A 78 25.07 -3.08 1.21
N LEU A 79 23.74 -3.27 1.24
CA LEU A 79 23.04 -3.95 2.33
C LEU A 79 23.06 -5.48 2.17
N GLU A 80 23.67 -5.98 1.08
CA GLU A 80 23.77 -7.42 0.74
C GLU A 80 22.39 -8.12 0.71
N ALA A 81 21.33 -7.36 0.42
CA ALA A 81 19.95 -7.82 0.38
C ALA A 81 19.19 -7.14 -0.77
N LYS A 82 18.09 -7.74 -1.16
CA LYS A 82 17.13 -7.10 -2.10
C LYS A 82 16.25 -6.12 -1.34
N ALA A 83 15.77 -5.08 -2.02
CA ALA A 83 14.72 -4.25 -1.47
C ALA A 83 13.42 -5.06 -1.31
N SER A 84 12.73 -4.84 -0.19
CA SER A 84 11.41 -5.41 0.07
C SER A 84 10.32 -4.67 -0.69
N GLY A 85 10.55 -3.39 -1.06
CA GLY A 85 9.60 -2.61 -1.82
C GLY A 85 9.96 -1.14 -1.96
N VAL A 86 8.98 -0.39 -2.44
CA VAL A 86 9.03 1.08 -2.57
C VAL A 86 7.87 1.68 -1.79
N ILE A 87 8.10 2.78 -1.10
CA ILE A 87 7.06 3.60 -0.46
C ILE A 87 6.97 4.93 -1.21
N VAL A 88 5.75 5.34 -1.59
CA VAL A 88 5.50 6.64 -2.23
C VAL A 88 4.44 7.39 -1.44
N THR A 89 4.85 8.48 -0.79
CA THR A 89 3.97 9.27 0.08
C THR A 89 3.27 10.43 -0.65
N GLY A 90 2.75 10.15 -1.84
CA GLY A 90 1.87 11.05 -2.60
C GLY A 90 2.58 11.98 -3.58
N ASP A 91 1.78 12.76 -4.29
CA ASP A 91 2.17 13.66 -5.36
C ASP A 91 3.02 12.98 -6.44
N ILE A 92 2.49 11.83 -6.89
CA ILE A 92 3.09 11.02 -7.97
C ILE A 92 2.94 11.77 -9.30
N ALA A 93 1.71 12.17 -9.62
CA ALA A 93 1.39 13.01 -10.76
C ALA A 93 1.45 14.50 -10.37
N TYR A 94 1.58 15.39 -11.34
CA TYR A 94 1.51 16.84 -11.11
C TYR A 94 0.10 17.41 -11.22
N SER A 95 -0.76 16.77 -12.00
CA SER A 95 -2.12 17.24 -12.30
C SER A 95 -3.17 16.13 -12.25
N GLY A 96 -2.83 14.95 -11.73
CA GLY A 96 -3.74 13.81 -11.63
C GLY A 96 -4.20 13.26 -12.97
N LYS A 97 -3.41 13.37 -14.04
CA LYS A 97 -3.78 12.94 -15.39
C LYS A 97 -3.22 11.55 -15.72
N GLU A 98 -4.01 10.74 -16.40
CA GLU A 98 -3.64 9.38 -16.80
C GLU A 98 -2.28 9.26 -17.48
N ARG A 99 -1.94 10.24 -18.33
CA ARG A 99 -0.66 10.29 -19.01
C ARG A 99 0.53 10.38 -18.04
N GLU A 100 0.38 11.12 -16.94
CA GLU A 100 1.41 11.30 -15.93
C GLU A 100 1.66 10.00 -15.18
N TYR A 101 0.59 9.27 -14.85
CA TYR A 101 0.68 7.94 -14.24
C TYR A 101 1.26 6.88 -15.18
N ARG A 102 1.07 6.99 -16.49
CA ARG A 102 1.73 6.09 -17.45
C ARG A 102 3.25 6.25 -17.37
N THR A 103 3.74 7.49 -17.35
CA THR A 103 5.18 7.76 -17.20
C THR A 103 5.69 7.32 -15.82
N ALA A 104 4.88 7.53 -14.77
CA ALA A 104 5.20 7.06 -13.43
C ALA A 104 5.33 5.52 -13.37
N ALA A 105 4.43 4.78 -14.01
CA ALA A 105 4.46 3.32 -14.06
C ALA A 105 5.72 2.79 -14.76
N GLU A 106 6.13 3.41 -15.87
CA GLU A 106 7.36 3.07 -16.59
C GLU A 106 8.59 3.28 -15.69
N TRP A 107 8.68 4.45 -15.06
CA TRP A 107 9.81 4.80 -14.18
C TRP A 107 9.86 3.94 -12.90
N LEU A 108 8.71 3.68 -12.25
CA LEU A 108 8.65 2.78 -11.09
C LEU A 108 9.04 1.34 -11.46
N ALA A 109 8.70 0.89 -12.67
CA ALA A 109 9.13 -0.41 -13.16
C ALA A 109 10.66 -0.48 -13.29
N GLU A 110 11.30 0.57 -13.82
CA GLU A 110 12.78 0.64 -13.89
C GLU A 110 13.40 0.65 -12.49
N LEU A 111 12.83 1.41 -11.55
CA LEU A 111 13.32 1.46 -10.17
C LEU A 111 13.22 0.10 -9.47
N THR A 112 12.04 -0.54 -9.51
CA THR A 112 11.82 -1.84 -8.86
C THR A 112 12.71 -2.93 -9.44
N ASP A 113 12.89 -2.94 -10.75
CA ASP A 113 13.81 -3.86 -11.43
C ASP A 113 15.28 -3.61 -10.98
N ALA A 114 15.69 -2.34 -10.87
CA ALA A 114 17.04 -1.98 -10.48
C ALA A 114 17.40 -2.35 -9.03
N ILE A 115 16.44 -2.22 -8.09
CA ILE A 115 16.64 -2.57 -6.67
C ILE A 115 16.26 -4.02 -6.34
N GLY A 116 15.76 -4.76 -7.33
CA GLY A 116 15.49 -6.19 -7.25
C GLY A 116 14.24 -6.56 -6.43
N CYS A 117 13.27 -5.64 -6.29
CA CYS A 117 11.99 -5.95 -5.67
C CYS A 117 10.90 -6.22 -6.72
N GLU A 118 9.82 -6.89 -6.30
CA GLU A 118 8.67 -7.11 -7.15
C GLU A 118 7.84 -5.83 -7.31
N ARG A 119 7.25 -5.64 -8.49
CA ARG A 119 6.46 -4.44 -8.81
C ARG A 119 5.21 -4.29 -7.95
N VAL A 120 4.66 -5.40 -7.44
CA VAL A 120 3.52 -5.37 -6.50
C VAL A 120 3.89 -4.82 -5.12
N ASN A 121 5.19 -4.81 -4.78
CA ASN A 121 5.67 -4.37 -3.47
C ASN A 121 5.85 -2.85 -3.37
N VAL A 122 5.04 -2.09 -4.11
CA VAL A 122 4.98 -0.64 -4.01
C VAL A 122 3.81 -0.28 -3.10
N GLN A 123 4.08 0.47 -2.04
CA GLN A 123 3.07 1.06 -1.16
C GLN A 123 2.91 2.52 -1.50
N MET A 124 1.68 2.98 -1.80
CA MET A 124 1.47 4.39 -2.16
C MET A 124 0.18 4.96 -1.60
N VAL A 125 0.17 6.26 -1.42
CA VAL A 125 -0.99 7.08 -1.06
C VAL A 125 -1.12 8.24 -2.04
N PRO A 126 -2.31 8.83 -2.25
CA PRO A 126 -2.45 10.02 -3.08
C PRO A 126 -2.04 11.27 -2.32
N GLY A 127 -1.50 12.25 -3.05
CA GLY A 127 -1.34 13.62 -2.60
C GLY A 127 -2.33 14.59 -3.24
N ASN A 128 -2.17 15.88 -2.99
CA ASN A 128 -3.07 16.91 -3.52
C ASN A 128 -2.84 17.21 -5.02
N HIS A 129 -1.73 16.80 -5.58
CA HIS A 129 -1.47 16.82 -7.02
C HIS A 129 -1.98 15.56 -7.74
N ASP A 130 -2.33 14.51 -7.01
CA ASP A 130 -2.89 13.28 -7.58
C ASP A 130 -4.41 13.37 -7.84
N ILE A 131 -5.03 14.52 -7.58
CA ILE A 131 -6.41 14.83 -7.97
C ILE A 131 -6.48 15.55 -9.31
N ASP A 132 -7.45 15.18 -10.14
CA ASP A 132 -7.77 15.92 -11.36
C ASP A 132 -8.57 17.20 -11.02
N ARG A 133 -7.87 18.33 -10.95
CA ARG A 133 -8.47 19.63 -10.61
C ARG A 133 -9.46 20.15 -11.65
N ASP A 134 -9.41 19.64 -12.90
CA ASP A 134 -10.40 19.99 -13.92
C ASP A 134 -11.78 19.38 -13.65
N LYS A 135 -11.84 18.32 -12.85
CA LYS A 135 -13.08 17.70 -12.37
C LYS A 135 -13.73 18.45 -11.19
N ILE A 136 -13.08 19.49 -10.66
CA ILE A 136 -13.63 20.29 -9.58
C ILE A 136 -14.56 21.36 -10.18
N SER A 137 -15.85 21.12 -10.12
CA SER A 137 -16.88 22.07 -10.50
C SER A 137 -17.18 23.06 -9.36
N VAL A 138 -17.93 24.12 -9.66
CA VAL A 138 -18.38 25.07 -8.59
C VAL A 138 -19.18 24.38 -7.48
N PRO A 139 -20.15 23.48 -7.79
CA PRO A 139 -20.80 22.69 -6.74
C PRO A 139 -19.80 21.85 -5.91
N THR A 140 -18.81 21.25 -6.56
CA THR A 140 -17.77 20.47 -5.86
C THR A 140 -17.00 21.34 -4.87
N ASP A 141 -16.55 22.52 -5.28
CA ASP A 141 -15.86 23.46 -4.39
C ASP A 141 -16.73 23.88 -3.21
N CYS A 142 -18.03 24.13 -3.42
CA CYS A 142 -18.97 24.48 -2.34
C CYS A 142 -19.12 23.36 -1.31
N VAL A 143 -19.22 22.10 -1.78
CA VAL A 143 -19.32 20.95 -0.88
C VAL A 143 -18.01 20.74 -0.11
N LEU A 144 -16.86 20.81 -0.77
CA LEU A 144 -15.54 20.71 -0.11
C LEU A 144 -15.33 21.83 0.92
N ALA A 145 -15.76 23.06 0.63
CA ALA A 145 -15.73 24.17 1.58
C ALA A 145 -16.63 23.89 2.79
N SER A 146 -17.83 23.33 2.57
CA SER A 146 -18.74 22.95 3.67
C SER A 146 -18.17 21.85 4.55
N ILE A 147 -17.45 20.87 3.96
CA ILE A 147 -16.74 19.83 4.72
C ILE A 147 -15.62 20.47 5.57
N ARG A 148 -14.85 21.40 5.01
CA ARG A 148 -13.82 22.13 5.78
C ARG A 148 -14.42 22.94 6.94
N GLU A 149 -15.60 23.49 6.78
CA GLU A 149 -16.27 24.26 7.82
C GLU A 149 -16.87 23.39 8.92
N LYS A 150 -17.51 22.25 8.55
CA LYS A 150 -18.36 21.46 9.45
C LYS A 150 -17.82 20.03 9.72
N GLY A 151 -16.72 19.65 9.10
CA GLY A 151 -16.03 18.39 9.34
C GLY A 151 -16.88 17.15 9.02
N ASP A 152 -16.76 16.14 9.87
CA ASP A 152 -17.45 14.86 9.76
C ASP A 152 -18.99 14.99 9.66
N ALA A 153 -19.57 16.08 10.13
CA ALA A 153 -21.02 16.30 10.05
C ALA A 153 -21.53 16.39 8.60
N ILE A 154 -20.69 16.82 7.66
CA ILE A 154 -20.99 16.83 6.23
C ILE A 154 -20.31 15.65 5.52
N LEU A 155 -19.09 15.30 5.90
CA LEU A 155 -18.31 14.25 5.24
C LEU A 155 -18.96 12.87 5.38
N ASP A 156 -19.38 12.48 6.58
CA ASP A 156 -19.95 11.15 6.83
C ASP A 156 -21.24 10.87 6.04
N PRO A 157 -22.25 11.76 6.03
CA PRO A 157 -23.44 11.54 5.22
C PRO A 157 -23.18 11.37 3.71
N LEU A 158 -22.14 12.04 3.19
CA LEU A 158 -21.73 11.85 1.80
C LEU A 158 -21.09 10.45 1.60
N LEU A 159 -20.25 10.02 2.53
CA LEU A 159 -19.60 8.72 2.48
C LEU A 159 -20.56 7.54 2.79
N ASP A 160 -21.77 7.81 3.28
CA ASP A 160 -22.80 6.80 3.51
C ASP A 160 -23.63 6.50 2.22
N THR A 161 -23.45 7.27 1.15
CA THR A 161 -24.19 7.11 -0.10
C THR A 161 -23.26 6.84 -1.28
N ALA A 162 -23.71 6.00 -2.22
CA ALA A 162 -22.94 5.69 -3.43
C ALA A 162 -22.67 6.96 -4.27
N ASP A 163 -23.67 7.82 -4.42
CA ASP A 163 -23.55 9.08 -5.18
C ASP A 163 -22.56 10.05 -4.50
N GLY A 164 -22.58 10.13 -3.17
CA GLY A 164 -21.64 10.95 -2.42
C GLY A 164 -20.21 10.44 -2.49
N CYS A 165 -20.03 9.13 -2.43
CA CYS A 165 -18.72 8.50 -2.66
C CYS A 165 -18.22 8.77 -4.08
N GLU A 166 -19.03 8.53 -5.12
CA GLU A 166 -18.65 8.82 -6.50
C GLU A 166 -18.32 10.30 -6.69
N PHE A 167 -19.11 11.21 -6.11
CA PHE A 167 -18.86 12.64 -6.13
C PHE A 167 -17.49 12.99 -5.52
N LEU A 168 -17.15 12.45 -4.34
CA LEU A 168 -15.90 12.72 -3.65
C LEU A 168 -14.70 12.08 -4.37
N TYR A 169 -14.86 10.88 -4.95
CA TYR A 169 -13.75 10.12 -5.52
C TYR A 169 -13.57 10.29 -7.03
N SER A 170 -14.49 10.97 -7.75
CA SER A 170 -14.38 11.21 -9.21
C SER A 170 -13.06 11.91 -9.61
N ARG A 171 -12.52 12.75 -8.72
CA ARG A 171 -11.25 13.48 -8.94
C ARG A 171 -10.02 12.57 -8.89
N PHE A 172 -10.15 11.40 -8.28
CA PHE A 172 -9.08 10.41 -8.15
C PHE A 172 -9.14 9.32 -9.23
N GLU A 173 -9.97 9.43 -10.26
CA GLU A 173 -10.19 8.34 -11.22
C GLU A 173 -8.87 7.82 -11.81
N ALA A 174 -8.01 8.69 -12.31
CA ALA A 174 -6.73 8.29 -12.89
C ALA A 174 -5.76 7.71 -11.83
N TYR A 175 -5.74 8.27 -10.62
CA TYR A 175 -4.97 7.72 -9.51
C TYR A 175 -5.48 6.32 -9.11
N ARG A 176 -6.78 6.14 -8.99
CA ARG A 176 -7.40 4.85 -8.62
C ARG A 176 -7.04 3.75 -9.62
N ASP A 177 -7.11 4.07 -10.90
CA ASP A 177 -6.73 3.13 -11.96
C ASP A 177 -5.25 2.76 -11.89
N PHE A 178 -4.39 3.71 -11.60
CA PHE A 178 -2.96 3.50 -11.41
C PHE A 178 -2.64 2.70 -10.12
N ALA A 179 -3.22 3.09 -8.99
CA ALA A 179 -2.97 2.47 -7.69
C ALA A 179 -3.46 1.01 -7.64
N LEU A 180 -4.50 0.68 -8.42
CA LEU A 180 -5.01 -0.69 -8.54
C LEU A 180 -3.95 -1.66 -9.09
N ASP A 181 -3.05 -1.20 -9.96
CA ASP A 181 -1.96 -2.02 -10.50
C ASP A 181 -0.91 -2.42 -9.45
N TYR A 182 -0.93 -1.76 -8.30
CA TYR A 182 -0.03 -1.97 -7.16
C TYR A 182 -0.75 -2.44 -5.89
N GLU A 183 -2.00 -2.86 -5.99
CA GLU A 183 -2.84 -3.26 -4.85
C GLU A 183 -2.94 -2.17 -3.75
N CYS A 184 -2.93 -0.91 -4.20
CA CYS A 184 -2.99 0.27 -3.34
C CYS A 184 -4.31 1.04 -3.49
N GLU A 185 -5.41 0.33 -3.70
CA GLU A 185 -6.72 0.95 -3.91
C GLU A 185 -7.13 1.84 -2.74
N LEU A 186 -7.85 2.90 -3.09
CA LEU A 186 -8.55 3.72 -2.11
C LEU A 186 -9.81 2.99 -1.63
N ASP A 187 -10.05 3.02 -0.33
CA ASP A 187 -11.37 2.68 0.21
C ASP A 187 -12.36 3.78 -0.12
N LEU A 188 -13.40 3.44 -0.89
CA LEU A 188 -14.37 4.43 -1.38
C LEU A 188 -15.40 4.85 -0.33
N ASN A 189 -15.42 4.24 0.84
CA ASN A 189 -16.26 4.64 1.97
C ASN A 189 -15.53 5.56 2.95
N GLY A 190 -14.37 6.06 2.54
CA GLY A 190 -13.57 7.00 3.31
C GLY A 190 -12.81 6.39 4.48
N GLN A 191 -12.59 5.07 4.46
CA GLN A 191 -11.77 4.39 5.43
C GLN A 191 -10.29 4.34 4.98
N MET A 192 -9.43 3.87 5.86
CA MET A 192 -8.07 3.52 5.50
C MET A 192 -8.04 2.27 4.63
N SER A 193 -7.01 2.15 3.82
CA SER A 193 -6.65 0.88 3.19
C SER A 193 -5.37 0.32 3.79
N SER A 194 -5.11 -0.97 3.66
CA SER A 194 -3.91 -1.58 4.22
C SER A 194 -3.24 -2.50 3.21
N GLY A 195 -1.90 -2.53 3.28
CA GLY A 195 -1.09 -3.51 2.56
C GLY A 195 -1.05 -4.87 3.25
N GLY A 196 -0.30 -5.79 2.66
CA GLY A 196 0.00 -7.07 3.25
C GLY A 196 0.83 -6.95 4.54
N ARG A 197 0.83 -8.02 5.31
CA ARG A 197 1.67 -8.17 6.50
C ARG A 197 3.09 -8.57 6.09
N LEU A 198 4.10 -7.92 6.67
CA LEU A 198 5.50 -8.24 6.44
C LEU A 198 6.14 -8.76 7.74
N GLU A 199 6.55 -10.02 7.75
CA GLU A 199 7.17 -10.64 8.91
C GLU A 199 8.64 -10.21 9.04
N LEU A 200 9.04 -9.71 10.22
CA LEU A 200 10.40 -9.35 10.57
C LEU A 200 11.09 -10.44 11.38
N ALA A 201 10.33 -11.15 12.19
CA ALA A 201 10.72 -12.35 12.92
C ALA A 201 9.47 -13.15 13.27
N LYS A 202 9.61 -14.39 13.71
CA LYS A 202 8.47 -15.23 14.07
C LYS A 202 7.56 -14.53 15.09
N GLY A 203 6.33 -14.23 14.68
CA GLY A 203 5.36 -13.51 15.49
C GLY A 203 5.67 -12.02 15.70
N ARG A 204 6.52 -11.44 14.87
CA ARG A 204 6.86 -10.01 14.83
C ARG A 204 6.74 -9.50 13.40
N SER A 205 5.77 -8.66 13.14
CA SER A 205 5.48 -8.16 11.80
C SER A 205 5.16 -6.68 11.80
N ILE A 206 5.26 -6.09 10.63
CA ILE A 206 4.78 -4.74 10.35
C ILE A 206 3.66 -4.79 9.33
N LYS A 207 2.78 -3.80 9.37
CA LYS A 207 1.69 -3.60 8.43
C LYS A 207 1.63 -2.14 8.00
N PHE A 208 1.57 -1.94 6.69
CA PHE A 208 1.35 -0.60 6.15
C PHE A 208 -0.14 -0.28 6.14
N VAL A 209 -0.49 0.87 6.72
CA VAL A 209 -1.84 1.44 6.68
C VAL A 209 -1.77 2.74 5.91
N ARG A 210 -2.60 2.87 4.89
CA ARG A 210 -2.62 3.97 3.94
C ARG A 210 -3.83 4.85 4.21
N LEU A 211 -3.57 6.14 4.48
CA LEU A 211 -4.62 7.15 4.71
C LEU A 211 -4.71 8.08 3.50
N ASN A 212 -5.92 8.30 3.01
CA ASN A 212 -6.18 9.29 1.97
C ASN A 212 -6.29 10.69 2.58
N SER A 213 -5.17 11.33 2.77
CA SER A 213 -5.09 12.71 3.30
C SER A 213 -5.53 13.78 2.30
N ALA A 214 -5.69 13.42 1.02
CA ALA A 214 -6.10 14.32 -0.05
C ALA A 214 -7.62 14.28 -0.34
N LEU A 215 -8.41 13.52 0.44
CA LEU A 215 -9.83 13.29 0.16
C LEU A 215 -10.65 14.59 -0.02
N ILE A 216 -10.33 15.64 0.71
CA ILE A 216 -11.02 16.93 0.60
C ILE A 216 -10.17 18.03 -0.03
N CYS A 217 -9.02 17.68 -0.62
CA CYS A 217 -8.19 18.64 -1.35
C CYS A 217 -8.94 19.22 -2.55
N SER A 218 -8.61 20.46 -2.89
CA SER A 218 -9.24 21.20 -3.97
C SER A 218 -8.21 21.94 -4.84
N ARG A 219 -8.59 23.06 -5.42
CA ARG A 219 -7.67 23.90 -6.21
C ARG A 219 -6.66 24.65 -5.36
N ARG A 220 -7.02 24.91 -4.10
CA ARG A 220 -6.17 25.55 -3.10
C ARG A 220 -6.45 24.94 -1.75
N ASP A 221 -5.42 24.51 -1.12
CA ASP A 221 -5.46 23.90 0.20
C ASP A 221 -4.55 24.70 1.13
N ASP A 222 -5.03 24.96 2.34
CA ASP A 222 -4.32 25.74 3.35
C ASP A 222 -3.98 24.83 4.53
N GLU A 223 -2.81 25.07 5.15
CA GLU A 223 -2.38 24.38 6.37
C GLU A 223 -3.42 24.58 7.49
N GLY A 224 -3.70 23.51 8.23
CA GLY A 224 -4.69 23.49 9.29
C GLY A 224 -6.15 23.57 8.82
N ARG A 225 -6.44 23.40 7.52
CA ARG A 225 -7.79 23.49 6.96
C ARG A 225 -8.33 22.19 6.38
N LEU A 226 -7.51 21.18 6.22
CA LEU A 226 -7.96 19.88 5.77
C LEU A 226 -8.66 19.11 6.91
N ILE A 227 -9.40 18.08 6.54
CA ILE A 227 -10.02 17.11 7.46
C ILE A 227 -9.55 15.73 7.05
N LEU A 228 -8.96 14.98 7.98
CA LEU A 228 -8.62 13.58 7.76
C LEU A 228 -9.88 12.71 7.81
N GLY A 229 -10.81 13.04 8.69
CA GLY A 229 -12.05 12.31 8.90
C GLY A 229 -11.89 11.14 9.90
N LYS A 230 -12.90 10.97 10.75
CA LYS A 230 -12.85 9.98 11.84
C LYS A 230 -12.76 8.53 11.35
N ARG A 231 -13.24 8.23 10.14
CA ARG A 231 -13.22 6.87 9.57
C ARG A 231 -11.80 6.36 9.31
N GLN A 232 -10.83 7.27 9.12
CA GLN A 232 -9.43 6.92 8.89
C GLN A 232 -8.58 6.92 10.17
N GLN A 233 -9.10 7.39 11.30
CA GLN A 233 -8.30 7.57 12.50
C GLN A 233 -8.21 6.33 13.38
N VAL A 234 -9.20 5.44 13.33
CA VAL A 234 -9.28 4.26 14.19
C VAL A 234 -8.60 3.07 13.50
N LEU A 235 -7.29 2.92 13.75
CA LEU A 235 -6.52 1.82 13.18
C LEU A 235 -6.80 0.51 13.92
N PRO A 236 -6.84 -0.66 13.21
CA PRO A 236 -6.91 -1.97 13.85
C PRO A 236 -5.61 -2.26 14.61
N GLU A 237 -5.69 -3.00 15.71
CA GLU A 237 -4.54 -3.50 16.45
C GLU A 237 -4.56 -5.04 16.45
N GLU A 238 -3.41 -5.64 16.17
CA GLU A 238 -3.21 -7.08 16.23
C GLU A 238 -1.97 -7.41 17.07
N GLU A 239 -2.02 -8.50 17.82
CA GLU A 239 -0.90 -8.95 18.61
C GLU A 239 0.27 -9.38 17.72
N GLY A 240 1.48 -8.93 18.05
CA GLY A 240 2.69 -9.20 17.25
C GLY A 240 2.80 -8.36 15.97
N GLU A 241 1.90 -7.38 15.74
CA GLU A 241 1.92 -6.54 14.55
C GLU A 241 2.04 -5.06 14.94
N GLU A 242 3.04 -4.37 14.40
CA GLU A 242 3.18 -2.92 14.54
C GLU A 242 2.80 -2.20 13.23
N ILE A 243 2.14 -1.06 13.36
CA ILE A 243 1.57 -0.33 12.25
C ILE A 243 2.51 0.78 11.78
N ILE A 244 2.72 0.84 10.46
CA ILE A 244 3.36 1.96 9.76
C ILE A 244 2.29 2.67 8.96
N VAL A 245 2.03 3.93 9.30
CA VAL A 245 1.04 4.79 8.62
C VAL A 245 1.71 5.54 7.49
N LEU A 246 1.08 5.51 6.32
CA LEU A 246 1.44 6.31 5.15
C LEU A 246 0.34 7.32 4.87
N MET A 247 0.70 8.58 4.72
CA MET A 247 -0.19 9.67 4.29
C MET A 247 0.64 10.73 3.56
N HIS A 248 -0.01 11.60 2.79
CA HIS A 248 0.73 12.66 2.09
C HIS A 248 0.92 13.89 2.98
N HIS A 249 -0.19 14.48 3.46
CA HIS A 249 -0.11 15.68 4.30
C HIS A 249 0.29 15.34 5.73
N PRO A 250 1.23 16.04 6.34
CA PRO A 250 1.56 15.88 7.76
C PRO A 250 0.41 16.36 8.66
N LEU A 251 0.43 15.96 9.93
CA LEU A 251 -0.71 16.16 10.84
C LEU A 251 -1.11 17.63 11.08
N ASN A 252 -0.17 18.58 10.99
CA ASN A 252 -0.45 20.02 11.13
C ASN A 252 -1.35 20.59 10.01
N TRP A 253 -1.55 19.86 8.92
CA TRP A 253 -2.46 20.25 7.83
C TRP A 253 -3.95 20.05 8.15
N PHE A 254 -4.28 19.32 9.23
CA PHE A 254 -5.66 18.95 9.57
C PHE A 254 -6.22 19.74 10.74
N GLN A 255 -7.48 20.18 10.61
CA GLN A 255 -8.23 20.78 11.71
C GLN A 255 -8.51 19.78 12.84
N ASP A 256 -8.68 18.50 12.49
CA ASP A 256 -8.89 17.40 13.42
C ASP A 256 -7.58 16.73 13.87
N SER A 257 -6.45 17.44 13.75
CA SER A 257 -5.09 16.95 14.02
C SER A 257 -4.92 16.42 15.45
N ASP A 258 -5.48 17.06 16.47
CA ASP A 258 -5.35 16.62 17.86
C ASP A 258 -6.00 15.26 18.08
N ARG A 259 -7.19 15.06 17.50
CA ARG A 259 -7.88 13.77 17.54
C ARG A 259 -7.12 12.72 16.74
N ALA A 260 -6.72 13.03 15.51
CA ALA A 260 -5.94 12.15 14.66
C ALA A 260 -4.62 11.75 15.35
N ARG A 261 -3.87 12.72 15.89
CA ARG A 261 -2.63 12.49 16.63
C ARG A 261 -2.86 11.54 17.81
N SER A 262 -3.92 11.74 18.59
CA SER A 262 -4.23 10.90 19.75
C SER A 262 -4.50 9.46 19.37
N TYR A 263 -5.22 9.19 18.29
CA TYR A 263 -5.47 7.84 17.81
C TYR A 263 -4.22 7.20 17.19
N LEU A 264 -3.53 7.93 16.31
CA LEU A 264 -2.38 7.39 15.57
C LEU A 264 -1.22 7.07 16.50
N ARG A 265 -0.85 7.96 17.44
CA ARG A 265 0.27 7.74 18.37
C ARG A 265 0.07 6.55 19.30
N ASN A 266 -1.19 6.20 19.61
CA ASN A 266 -1.48 5.06 20.45
C ASN A 266 -1.41 3.71 19.71
N ARG A 267 -1.49 3.72 18.38
CA ARG A 267 -1.63 2.49 17.56
C ARG A 267 -0.52 2.29 16.54
N ALA A 268 0.03 3.36 15.99
CA ALA A 268 1.12 3.31 15.03
C ALA A 268 2.49 3.49 15.71
N ARG A 269 3.54 2.94 15.10
CA ARG A 269 4.95 3.15 15.52
C ARG A 269 5.67 4.11 14.60
N VAL A 270 5.25 4.19 13.34
CA VAL A 270 5.84 5.10 12.36
C VAL A 270 4.73 5.77 11.57
N LEU A 271 4.84 7.07 11.34
CA LEU A 271 4.03 7.85 10.41
C LEU A 271 4.97 8.48 9.39
N ILE A 272 4.76 8.16 8.12
CA ILE A 272 5.55 8.68 7.01
C ILE A 272 4.66 9.61 6.18
N SER A 273 5.14 10.84 5.94
CA SER A 273 4.42 11.84 5.14
C SER A 273 5.32 12.51 4.09
N GLY A 274 4.72 13.29 3.20
CA GLY A 274 5.36 14.13 2.19
C GLY A 274 4.93 15.58 2.29
N HIS A 275 4.62 16.19 1.14
CA HIS A 275 3.97 17.48 0.95
C HIS A 275 4.83 18.72 1.25
N GLU A 276 5.49 18.79 2.40
CA GLU A 276 6.24 20.00 2.79
C GLU A 276 7.58 20.15 2.06
N HIS A 277 8.00 19.15 1.29
CA HIS A 277 9.27 19.08 0.57
C HIS A 277 10.53 19.21 1.44
N PHE A 278 10.36 19.45 2.74
CA PHE A 278 11.43 19.46 3.73
C PHE A 278 11.43 18.19 4.57
N PRO A 279 12.55 17.49 4.65
CA PRO A 279 12.63 16.33 5.50
C PRO A 279 12.58 16.74 6.98
N LYS A 280 11.73 16.07 7.75
CA LYS A 280 11.65 16.21 9.22
C LYS A 280 11.66 14.85 9.87
N LEU A 281 12.33 14.74 10.99
CA LEU A 281 12.36 13.55 11.83
C LEU A 281 12.10 13.94 13.27
N GLN A 282 11.06 13.36 13.86
CA GLN A 282 10.69 13.57 15.25
C GLN A 282 10.25 12.24 15.87
N ILE A 283 10.55 12.04 17.14
CA ILE A 283 10.03 10.91 17.92
C ILE A 283 9.17 11.50 19.03
N ASP A 284 7.89 11.16 19.02
CA ASP A 284 6.95 11.47 20.09
C ASP A 284 6.92 10.27 21.05
N SER A 285 7.54 10.40 22.21
CA SER A 285 7.40 9.42 23.29
C SER A 285 6.11 9.73 24.06
N VAL A 286 5.14 8.86 23.94
CA VAL A 286 3.77 9.06 24.47
C VAL A 286 3.67 8.63 25.92
N GLU A 287 4.22 7.45 26.19
CA GLU A 287 4.28 6.79 27.49
C GLU A 287 5.58 5.97 27.52
N ALA A 288 5.91 5.39 28.67
CA ALA A 288 7.17 4.65 28.85
C ALA A 288 7.35 3.45 27.89
N ASP A 289 6.29 3.00 27.24
CA ASP A 289 6.27 1.81 26.38
C ASP A 289 5.79 2.07 24.95
N ARG A 290 5.59 3.34 24.54
CA ARG A 290 5.07 3.71 23.22
C ARG A 290 5.81 4.90 22.62
N ASP A 291 6.36 4.69 21.45
CA ASP A 291 6.96 5.75 20.65
C ASP A 291 6.26 5.84 19.29
N LEU A 292 6.14 7.04 18.75
CA LEU A 292 5.74 7.31 17.38
C LEU A 292 6.84 8.08 16.66
N LEU A 293 7.46 7.49 15.68
CA LEU A 293 8.39 8.16 14.79
C LEU A 293 7.58 8.87 13.69
N LEU A 294 7.78 10.17 13.56
CA LEU A 294 7.23 11.03 12.52
C LEU A 294 8.35 11.32 11.52
N LEU A 295 8.20 10.85 10.29
CA LEU A 295 9.16 11.07 9.20
C LEU A 295 8.46 11.80 8.05
N ALA A 296 8.84 13.03 7.80
CA ALA A 296 8.46 13.75 6.58
C ALA A 296 9.57 13.59 5.52
N ALA A 297 9.17 13.27 4.30
CA ALA A 297 10.07 13.17 3.15
C ALA A 297 10.49 14.56 2.65
N GLY A 298 11.68 14.63 2.03
CA GLY A 298 11.97 15.69 1.07
C GLY A 298 11.39 15.34 -0.30
N ALA A 299 11.27 16.32 -1.19
CA ALA A 299 10.74 16.11 -2.53
C ALA A 299 11.71 15.32 -3.41
N THR A 300 11.19 14.29 -4.09
CA THR A 300 11.96 13.56 -5.11
C THR A 300 12.21 14.43 -6.33
N ASN A 301 11.28 15.34 -6.65
CA ASN A 301 11.41 16.30 -7.76
C ASN A 301 10.81 17.65 -7.33
N PRO A 302 11.60 18.52 -6.68
CA PRO A 302 11.12 19.82 -6.21
C PRO A 302 10.72 20.75 -7.37
N GLU A 303 9.73 21.62 -7.16
CA GLU A 303 9.27 22.59 -8.18
C GLU A 303 10.37 23.57 -8.60
N LYS A 304 11.25 23.94 -7.68
CA LYS A 304 12.41 24.78 -7.92
C LYS A 304 13.58 24.24 -7.13
N VAL A 305 14.68 24.00 -7.81
CA VAL A 305 15.93 23.63 -7.16
C VAL A 305 16.59 24.91 -6.63
N VAL A 306 16.63 25.06 -5.31
CA VAL A 306 17.35 26.11 -4.58
C VAL A 306 18.12 25.44 -3.44
N GLU A 307 19.01 26.16 -2.74
CA GLU A 307 19.98 25.60 -1.79
C GLU A 307 19.36 24.62 -0.77
N ASP A 308 18.14 24.91 -0.28
CA ASP A 308 17.42 24.05 0.68
C ASP A 308 16.39 23.10 0.04
N TYR A 309 16.05 23.32 -1.25
CA TYR A 309 15.09 22.53 -2.02
C TYR A 309 15.81 21.78 -3.14
N THR A 310 16.32 20.63 -2.84
CA THR A 310 16.98 19.77 -3.83
C THR A 310 16.32 18.39 -3.87
N TYR A 311 16.68 17.58 -4.87
CA TYR A 311 16.17 16.23 -5.01
C TYR A 311 16.56 15.37 -3.80
N LYS A 312 15.57 14.73 -3.18
CA LYS A 312 15.77 13.92 -1.98
C LYS A 312 14.96 12.62 -2.06
N TYR A 313 15.47 11.61 -1.38
CA TYR A 313 14.76 10.37 -1.11
C TYR A 313 15.37 9.68 0.10
N ASN A 314 14.74 8.62 0.63
CA ASN A 314 15.29 7.86 1.74
C ASN A 314 15.41 6.38 1.40
N ILE A 315 16.32 5.67 2.06
CA ILE A 315 16.28 4.23 2.19
C ILE A 315 15.95 3.93 3.65
N LEU A 316 14.85 3.21 3.87
CA LEU A 316 14.33 2.85 5.18
C LEU A 316 14.51 1.36 5.38
N ILE A 317 15.01 0.98 6.57
CA ILE A 317 15.18 -0.43 6.95
C ILE A 317 14.38 -0.64 8.22
N PHE A 318 13.40 -1.54 8.16
CA PHE A 318 12.64 -1.98 9.32
C PHE A 318 13.14 -3.34 9.75
N GLU A 319 13.41 -3.50 11.04
CA GLU A 319 13.89 -4.75 11.61
C GLU A 319 13.36 -4.93 13.05
N TRP A 320 13.29 -6.16 13.49
CA TRP A 320 13.01 -6.44 14.88
C TRP A 320 14.31 -6.35 15.70
N ASP A 321 14.31 -5.52 16.74
CA ASP A 321 15.36 -5.48 17.74
C ASP A 321 15.05 -6.52 18.82
N GLU A 322 15.85 -7.58 18.87
CA GLU A 322 15.65 -8.72 19.77
C GLU A 322 15.84 -8.31 21.25
N ASP A 323 16.83 -7.47 21.53
CA ASP A 323 17.18 -7.08 22.90
C ASP A 323 16.07 -6.24 23.53
N ALA A 324 15.55 -5.27 22.78
CA ALA A 324 14.48 -4.38 23.23
C ALA A 324 13.08 -4.98 23.04
N ASP A 325 12.94 -6.07 22.25
CA ASP A 325 11.66 -6.58 21.72
C ASP A 325 10.83 -5.46 21.10
N ALA A 326 11.43 -4.76 20.13
CA ALA A 326 10.94 -3.51 19.59
C ALA A 326 11.17 -3.41 18.08
N LEU A 327 10.43 -2.51 17.44
CA LEU A 327 10.67 -2.13 16.04
C LEU A 327 11.87 -1.19 15.98
N ALA A 328 12.87 -1.55 15.20
CA ALA A 328 13.97 -0.67 14.86
C ALA A 328 13.80 -0.15 13.42
N VAL A 329 14.04 1.15 13.23
CA VAL A 329 13.98 1.83 11.94
C VAL A 329 15.31 2.50 11.67
N THR A 330 16.01 2.06 10.62
CA THR A 330 17.22 2.74 10.13
C THR A 330 16.84 3.65 8.97
N ILE A 331 17.27 4.90 9.04
CA ILE A 331 17.00 5.93 8.03
C ILE A 331 18.31 6.30 7.35
N ASN A 332 18.40 6.07 6.05
CA ASN A 332 19.53 6.49 5.21
C ASN A 332 19.01 7.54 4.20
N PRO A 333 19.03 8.84 4.56
CA PRO A 333 18.54 9.90 3.69
C PRO A 333 19.56 10.23 2.62
N ARG A 334 19.04 10.52 1.43
CA ARG A 334 19.82 10.85 0.24
C ARG A 334 19.44 12.24 -0.27
N THR A 335 20.43 13.01 -0.64
CA THR A 335 20.28 14.36 -1.19
C THR A 335 21.14 14.53 -2.44
N TRP A 336 20.66 15.34 -3.36
CA TRP A 336 21.41 15.69 -4.57
C TRP A 336 22.59 16.62 -4.26
N ASP A 337 23.70 16.39 -4.94
CA ASP A 337 24.87 17.28 -4.94
C ASP A 337 25.01 17.90 -6.33
N ASP A 338 24.69 19.18 -6.46
CA ASP A 338 24.71 19.90 -7.74
C ASP A 338 26.11 19.99 -8.37
N LYS A 339 27.16 20.01 -7.54
CA LYS A 339 28.54 20.09 -8.02
C LYS A 339 29.02 18.77 -8.63
N LEU A 340 28.55 17.67 -8.07
CA LEU A 340 28.94 16.32 -8.49
C LEU A 340 27.87 15.65 -9.36
N THR A 341 26.72 16.29 -9.53
CA THR A 341 25.54 15.77 -10.28
C THR A 341 25.21 14.32 -9.93
N ARG A 342 25.15 14.04 -8.62
CA ARG A 342 24.87 12.71 -8.06
C ARG A 342 24.24 12.81 -6.68
N PHE A 343 23.58 11.75 -6.26
CA PHE A 343 23.13 11.64 -4.88
C PHE A 343 24.28 11.33 -3.93
N LYS A 344 24.13 11.81 -2.70
CA LYS A 344 24.98 11.51 -1.55
C LYS A 344 24.11 11.36 -0.31
N ARG A 345 24.69 10.87 0.77
CA ARG A 345 24.04 10.87 2.07
C ARG A 345 23.73 12.31 2.52
N ASP A 346 22.55 12.53 3.09
CA ASP A 346 22.14 13.82 3.67
C ASP A 346 22.58 13.89 5.15
N ASP A 347 23.87 14.15 5.36
CA ASP A 347 24.43 14.25 6.72
C ASP A 347 23.87 15.45 7.48
N VAL A 348 23.45 16.51 6.78
CA VAL A 348 22.83 17.71 7.40
C VAL A 348 21.51 17.34 8.05
N PHE A 349 20.68 16.57 7.36
CA PHE A 349 19.40 16.09 7.90
C PHE A 349 19.60 15.20 9.14
N MET A 350 20.65 14.39 9.15
CA MET A 350 20.96 13.47 10.25
C MET A 350 21.79 14.08 11.37
N GLU A 351 22.18 15.34 11.27
CA GLU A 351 23.06 15.98 12.26
C GLU A 351 22.50 15.82 13.69
N GLY A 352 23.33 15.28 14.56
CA GLY A 352 22.98 15.01 15.96
C GLY A 352 21.98 13.87 16.21
N ARG A 353 21.64 13.08 15.18
CA ARG A 353 20.72 11.95 15.28
C ARG A 353 21.41 10.64 14.93
N ALA A 354 21.02 9.57 15.61
CA ALA A 354 21.42 8.23 15.22
C ALA A 354 20.64 7.80 13.96
N ASP A 355 21.25 7.03 13.07
CA ASP A 355 20.59 6.49 11.88
C ASP A 355 19.51 5.48 12.25
N ARG A 356 19.78 4.68 13.27
CA ARG A 356 18.90 3.63 13.78
C ARG A 356 18.15 4.12 15.02
N GLN A 357 16.82 4.08 14.92
CA GLN A 357 15.89 4.40 15.99
C GLN A 357 15.22 3.13 16.47
N VAL A 358 15.29 2.83 17.77
CA VAL A 358 14.56 1.71 18.39
C VAL A 358 13.33 2.29 19.06
N LEU A 359 12.14 1.84 18.63
CA LEU A 359 10.85 2.37 19.03
C LEU A 359 10.17 1.43 19.99
N ALA A 360 9.76 1.91 21.15
CA ALA A 360 8.97 1.12 22.09
C ALA A 360 7.70 0.58 21.42
N SER A 361 7.58 -0.75 21.34
CA SER A 361 6.62 -1.49 20.51
C SER A 361 5.75 -2.41 21.36
N PRO A 362 4.62 -1.91 21.90
CA PRO A 362 3.80 -2.65 22.85
C PRO A 362 3.17 -3.90 22.25
N ASN A 363 2.85 -3.91 20.93
CA ASN A 363 2.22 -5.07 20.30
C ASN A 363 3.22 -6.22 20.12
N PHE A 364 4.52 -5.96 19.93
CA PHE A 364 5.54 -6.99 19.92
C PHE A 364 5.67 -7.66 21.28
N ARG A 365 5.64 -6.89 22.36
CA ARG A 365 5.75 -7.39 23.75
C ARG A 365 4.56 -8.22 24.20
N ARG A 366 3.41 -8.08 23.57
CA ARG A 366 2.21 -8.88 23.84
C ARG A 366 2.30 -10.29 23.27
N ALA A 367 3.01 -10.45 22.14
CA ALA A 367 3.17 -11.73 21.49
C ALA A 367 4.26 -12.59 22.16
N PRO A 368 4.17 -13.93 22.16
CA PRO A 368 5.22 -14.81 22.65
C PRO A 368 6.54 -14.56 21.91
N ARG A 369 7.65 -14.51 22.64
CA ARG A 369 8.97 -14.41 22.00
C ARG A 369 9.28 -15.68 21.20
N PRO A 370 9.92 -15.56 20.03
CA PRO A 370 10.40 -16.74 19.30
C PRO A 370 11.36 -17.53 20.17
N THR A 371 11.08 -18.79 20.39
CA THR A 371 11.98 -19.68 21.12
C THR A 371 13.08 -20.11 20.15
N VAL A 372 14.30 -19.69 20.40
CA VAL A 372 15.49 -20.23 19.70
C VAL A 372 15.64 -21.66 20.18
N VAL A 373 15.27 -22.62 19.34
CA VAL A 373 15.59 -24.03 19.56
C VAL A 373 17.07 -24.19 19.27
N LEU A 374 17.90 -24.04 20.32
CA LEU A 374 19.26 -24.52 20.24
C LEU A 374 19.15 -26.03 19.99
N SER A 375 19.51 -26.46 18.80
CA SER A 375 19.66 -27.87 18.47
C SER A 375 20.75 -28.45 19.36
N ALA A 376 20.33 -28.95 20.51
CA ALA A 376 21.21 -29.75 21.33
C ALA A 376 21.54 -31.04 20.57
N ASP A 377 22.80 -31.31 20.43
CA ASP A 377 23.42 -32.46 19.81
C ASP A 377 22.71 -33.76 20.15
N ARG A 378 22.55 -34.57 19.11
CA ARG A 378 22.08 -35.95 19.21
C ARG A 378 23.13 -36.76 19.97
N SER A 379 22.81 -37.25 21.12
CA SER A 379 23.28 -38.58 21.54
C SER A 379 22.44 -39.11 22.69
N ILE A 380 22.13 -40.39 22.53
CA ILE A 380 21.71 -41.41 23.49
C ILE A 380 20.19 -41.74 23.42
N ALA A 381 19.99 -42.89 22.79
CA ALA A 381 18.81 -43.73 22.88
C ALA A 381 18.63 -44.27 24.30
N GLU A 382 17.40 -44.24 24.82
CA GLU A 382 16.90 -45.34 25.66
C GLU A 382 15.37 -45.39 25.67
N ALA A 383 14.89 -46.62 25.86
CA ALA A 383 13.65 -47.20 25.50
C ALA A 383 12.38 -46.58 26.11
N ALA A 384 11.29 -46.72 25.38
CA ALA A 384 9.90 -46.49 25.81
C ALA A 384 9.37 -47.58 26.76
N PRO A 385 8.30 -47.29 27.50
CA PRO A 385 7.26 -48.28 27.62
C PRO A 385 5.93 -47.86 26.98
N GLU A 386 5.34 -48.81 26.29
CA GLU A 386 4.00 -48.80 25.72
C GLU A 386 2.94 -48.51 26.76
N VAL A 387 1.94 -47.70 26.43
CA VAL A 387 0.65 -47.65 27.11
C VAL A 387 -0.45 -47.71 26.05
N GLU A 388 -1.28 -48.74 26.17
CA GLU A 388 -2.39 -49.08 25.27
C GLU A 388 -3.52 -48.01 25.28
N PRO A 389 -4.30 -47.90 24.19
CA PRO A 389 -5.40 -46.97 24.11
C PRO A 389 -6.70 -47.52 24.71
N VAL A 390 -7.35 -46.71 25.51
CA VAL A 390 -8.71 -46.99 26.02
C VAL A 390 -9.73 -46.59 24.96
N VAL A 391 -10.51 -47.59 24.53
CA VAL A 391 -11.65 -47.47 23.62
C VAL A 391 -12.87 -47.04 24.44
N THR A 392 -13.56 -45.99 24.04
CA THR A 392 -14.95 -45.73 24.45
C THR A 392 -15.85 -45.60 23.23
N SER A 393 -16.86 -46.48 23.18
CA SER A 393 -17.86 -46.60 22.13
C SER A 393 -18.98 -45.55 22.25
N PRO A 394 -19.70 -45.27 21.15
CA PRO A 394 -20.67 -44.18 21.08
C PRO A 394 -22.08 -44.58 21.53
N VAL A 395 -22.79 -43.58 22.06
CA VAL A 395 -24.21 -43.68 22.42
C VAL A 395 -25.07 -43.22 21.24
N ALA A 396 -26.13 -44.00 20.98
CA ALA A 396 -27.06 -43.87 19.86
C ALA A 396 -28.05 -42.70 19.99
N VAL A 397 -28.44 -42.17 18.86
CA VAL A 397 -29.51 -41.20 18.63
C VAL A 397 -30.77 -41.94 18.16
N PRO A 398 -31.98 -41.57 18.57
CA PRO A 398 -33.18 -42.01 17.84
C PRO A 398 -33.63 -40.98 16.80
N SER A 399 -34.05 -41.53 15.66
CA SER A 399 -34.65 -40.88 14.51
C SER A 399 -36.15 -40.62 14.70
N THR A 400 -36.66 -39.54 14.13
CA THR A 400 -38.06 -39.49 13.58
C THR A 400 -38.09 -38.52 12.37
N ASP A 401 -38.39 -39.10 11.27
CA ASP A 401 -39.44 -38.97 10.24
C ASP A 401 -39.55 -37.66 9.41
N GLU A 402 -39.31 -37.91 8.14
CA GLU A 402 -40.03 -37.52 6.89
C GLU A 402 -40.67 -36.13 6.81
N VAL A 403 -40.25 -35.37 5.73
CA VAL A 403 -41.13 -34.94 4.64
C VAL A 403 -40.33 -34.35 3.48
N ASP A 404 -40.55 -34.95 2.33
CA ASP A 404 -40.70 -34.44 0.96
C ASP A 404 -39.51 -33.89 0.16
N SER A 405 -39.45 -34.49 -0.99
CA SER A 405 -38.55 -34.43 -2.08
C SER A 405 -38.60 -33.08 -2.87
N ALA A 406 -37.44 -32.46 -3.03
CA ALA A 406 -37.13 -31.69 -4.22
C ALA A 406 -35.69 -31.98 -4.64
N GLU A 407 -35.49 -32.47 -5.85
CA GLU A 407 -34.19 -32.74 -6.45
C GLU A 407 -33.30 -31.47 -6.45
N PRO A 408 -32.06 -31.54 -5.97
CA PRO A 408 -31.13 -30.46 -6.17
C PRO A 408 -30.52 -30.55 -7.58
N ALA A 409 -30.53 -29.42 -8.28
CA ALA A 409 -29.77 -29.20 -9.48
C ALA A 409 -28.29 -29.53 -9.24
N PRO A 410 -27.52 -30.00 -10.25
CA PRO A 410 -26.16 -30.42 -10.07
C PRO A 410 -25.29 -29.23 -9.64
N ALA A 411 -24.61 -29.41 -8.51
CA ALA A 411 -23.63 -28.46 -8.00
C ALA A 411 -22.53 -28.26 -9.05
N ALA A 412 -22.38 -27.01 -9.50
CA ALA A 412 -21.24 -26.60 -10.31
C ALA A 412 -19.97 -26.80 -9.48
N GLU A 413 -19.00 -27.51 -10.02
CA GLU A 413 -17.66 -27.65 -9.42
C GLU A 413 -17.08 -26.25 -9.16
N PRO A 414 -16.41 -25.99 -8.03
CA PRO A 414 -15.77 -24.73 -7.78
C PRO A 414 -14.62 -24.55 -8.77
N THR A 415 -14.79 -23.66 -9.72
CA THR A 415 -13.70 -23.18 -10.59
C THR A 415 -12.64 -22.54 -9.67
N PRO A 416 -11.34 -22.85 -9.83
CA PRO A 416 -10.29 -22.20 -9.06
C PRO A 416 -10.37 -20.70 -9.30
N THR A 417 -10.53 -19.91 -8.26
CA THR A 417 -10.53 -18.44 -8.31
C THR A 417 -9.13 -17.97 -8.66
N VAL A 418 -8.93 -17.60 -9.92
CA VAL A 418 -7.74 -16.86 -10.34
C VAL A 418 -7.78 -15.52 -9.64
N ASP A 419 -6.67 -15.12 -9.02
CA ASP A 419 -6.56 -13.80 -8.44
C ASP A 419 -6.61 -12.75 -9.56
N GLU A 420 -7.76 -12.13 -9.75
CA GLU A 420 -8.05 -11.21 -10.83
C GLU A 420 -7.13 -9.97 -10.79
N ARG A 421 -6.70 -9.57 -9.61
CA ARG A 421 -5.81 -8.41 -9.40
C ARG A 421 -4.39 -8.72 -9.84
N LEU A 422 -3.85 -9.85 -9.39
CA LEU A 422 -2.53 -10.31 -9.81
C LEU A 422 -2.50 -10.52 -11.32
N LEU A 423 -3.58 -11.05 -11.90
CA LEU A 423 -3.71 -11.26 -13.32
C LEU A 423 -3.72 -9.93 -14.09
N GLN A 424 -4.42 -8.91 -13.58
CA GLN A 424 -4.41 -7.56 -14.16
C GLN A 424 -3.01 -6.94 -14.11
N LEU A 425 -2.35 -7.00 -12.96
CA LEU A 425 -0.99 -6.48 -12.80
C LEU A 425 -0.04 -7.12 -13.82
N ARG A 426 -0.03 -8.44 -13.89
CA ARG A 426 0.79 -9.20 -14.84
C ARG A 426 0.47 -8.87 -16.30
N PHE A 427 -0.80 -8.70 -16.65
CA PHE A 427 -1.22 -8.36 -18.02
C PHE A 427 -0.65 -7.01 -18.47
N PHE A 428 -0.68 -5.99 -17.59
CA PHE A 428 -0.22 -4.64 -17.93
C PHE A 428 1.28 -4.43 -17.77
N GLN A 429 1.96 -5.21 -16.96
CA GLN A 429 3.40 -5.05 -16.70
C GLN A 429 4.29 -6.07 -17.43
N GLU A 430 3.84 -7.30 -17.61
CA GLU A 430 4.65 -8.32 -18.28
C GLU A 430 4.52 -8.29 -19.81
N LEU A 431 3.38 -7.80 -20.34
CA LEU A 431 3.12 -7.73 -21.78
C LEU A 431 3.43 -6.35 -22.35
N ALA A 432 4.18 -6.30 -23.44
CA ALA A 432 4.33 -5.08 -24.23
C ALA A 432 2.99 -4.67 -24.87
N GLU A 433 2.82 -3.37 -25.20
CA GLU A 433 1.56 -2.83 -25.78
C GLU A 433 1.02 -3.69 -26.97
N GLY A 434 1.90 -4.07 -27.90
CA GLY A 434 1.51 -4.91 -29.03
C GLY A 434 1.07 -6.32 -28.63
N GLU A 435 1.61 -6.88 -27.55
CA GLU A 435 1.22 -8.19 -27.02
C GLU A 435 -0.12 -8.11 -26.29
N ARG A 436 -0.35 -7.03 -25.54
CA ARG A 436 -1.65 -6.76 -24.90
C ARG A 436 -2.75 -6.60 -25.94
N LEU A 437 -2.52 -5.76 -26.96
CA LEU A 437 -3.45 -5.57 -28.06
C LEU A 437 -3.79 -6.90 -28.75
N LYS A 438 -2.77 -7.72 -29.02
CA LYS A 438 -2.96 -9.05 -29.60
C LYS A 438 -3.78 -9.96 -28.67
N ALA A 439 -3.52 -9.94 -27.37
CA ALA A 439 -4.29 -10.72 -26.41
C ALA A 439 -5.77 -10.29 -26.38
N LEU A 440 -6.05 -8.98 -26.42
CA LEU A 440 -7.41 -8.42 -26.46
C LEU A 440 -8.15 -8.81 -27.77
N VAL A 441 -7.45 -8.83 -28.91
CA VAL A 441 -8.00 -9.30 -30.19
C VAL A 441 -8.29 -10.79 -30.13
N ASP A 442 -7.34 -11.59 -29.66
CA ASP A 442 -7.45 -13.04 -29.63
C ASP A 442 -8.53 -13.53 -28.65
N LEU A 443 -8.81 -12.74 -27.60
CA LEU A 443 -9.87 -12.98 -26.61
C LEU A 443 -11.20 -12.33 -27.03
N GLU A 444 -11.29 -11.77 -28.23
CA GLU A 444 -12.48 -11.16 -28.81
C GLU A 444 -13.02 -9.94 -28.02
N ALA A 445 -12.12 -9.25 -27.29
CA ALA A 445 -12.48 -8.01 -26.64
C ALA A 445 -12.55 -6.83 -27.63
N ILE A 446 -11.79 -6.91 -28.73
CA ILE A 446 -11.75 -5.91 -29.79
C ILE A 446 -11.77 -6.56 -31.17
N PRO A 447 -12.32 -5.89 -32.19
CA PRO A 447 -12.30 -6.35 -33.57
C PRO A 447 -10.88 -6.48 -34.14
N ARG A 448 -10.64 -7.44 -35.03
CA ARG A 448 -9.33 -7.67 -35.68
C ARG A 448 -8.89 -6.54 -36.62
N ASP A 449 -9.82 -5.75 -37.09
CA ASP A 449 -9.65 -4.64 -38.03
C ASP A 449 -9.58 -3.27 -37.37
N LEU A 450 -9.44 -3.22 -36.05
CA LEU A 450 -9.33 -1.96 -35.31
C LEU A 450 -8.16 -1.11 -35.85
N LYS A 451 -8.51 0.02 -36.47
CA LYS A 451 -7.52 1.01 -36.92
C LYS A 451 -7.40 2.07 -35.83
N GLY A 452 -6.28 2.04 -35.14
CA GLY A 452 -5.96 3.06 -34.12
C GLY A 452 -5.30 2.43 -32.90
N ARG A 453 -4.71 3.32 -32.10
CA ARG A 453 -4.08 2.97 -30.82
C ARG A 453 -5.17 3.00 -29.75
N LEU A 454 -5.33 1.92 -29.00
CA LEU A 454 -6.14 1.95 -27.79
C LEU A 454 -5.41 2.80 -26.74
N ASP A 455 -6.15 3.68 -26.07
CA ASP A 455 -5.62 4.30 -24.86
C ASP A 455 -5.62 3.28 -23.70
N HIS A 456 -4.77 3.52 -22.74
CA HIS A 456 -4.57 2.61 -21.61
C HIS A 456 -5.84 2.40 -20.76
N SER A 457 -6.69 3.42 -20.64
CA SER A 457 -7.97 3.35 -19.95
C SER A 457 -8.93 2.38 -20.67
N MET A 458 -8.96 2.43 -22.01
CA MET A 458 -9.74 1.50 -22.79
C MET A 458 -9.23 0.06 -22.68
N GLU A 459 -7.91 -0.14 -22.74
CA GLU A 459 -7.31 -1.47 -22.52
C GLU A 459 -7.76 -2.06 -21.18
N ARG A 460 -7.75 -1.27 -20.08
CA ARG A 460 -8.19 -1.70 -18.74
C ARG A 460 -9.68 -2.02 -18.69
N ARG A 461 -10.53 -1.22 -19.34
CA ARG A 461 -11.97 -1.50 -19.42
C ARG A 461 -12.23 -2.82 -20.13
N LEU A 462 -11.51 -3.07 -21.24
CA LEU A 462 -11.63 -4.31 -22.00
C LEU A 462 -11.12 -5.52 -21.20
N PHE A 463 -10.00 -5.38 -20.49
CA PHE A 463 -9.52 -6.40 -19.58
C PHE A 463 -10.56 -6.76 -18.51
N ARG A 464 -11.11 -5.77 -17.79
CA ARG A 464 -12.16 -6.00 -16.78
C ARG A 464 -13.42 -6.64 -17.39
N MET A 465 -13.75 -6.29 -18.63
CA MET A 465 -14.84 -6.94 -19.34
C MET A 465 -14.55 -8.43 -19.59
N LEU A 466 -13.34 -8.77 -19.99
CA LEU A 466 -12.91 -10.17 -20.17
C LEU A 466 -12.98 -10.97 -18.86
N ILE A 467 -12.55 -10.36 -17.75
CA ILE A 467 -12.67 -10.97 -16.41
C ILE A 467 -14.15 -11.25 -16.08
N LYS A 468 -15.02 -10.24 -16.22
CA LYS A 468 -16.47 -10.42 -16.00
C LYS A 468 -17.11 -11.47 -16.90
N GLN A 469 -16.53 -11.74 -18.07
CA GLN A 469 -16.93 -12.80 -18.99
C GLN A 469 -16.34 -14.18 -18.63
N GLY A 470 -15.63 -14.31 -17.51
CA GLY A 470 -15.02 -15.56 -17.07
C GLY A 470 -13.78 -15.98 -17.87
N LYS A 471 -13.13 -15.05 -18.60
CA LYS A 471 -11.96 -15.34 -19.44
C LYS A 471 -10.60 -15.24 -18.68
N ALA A 472 -10.60 -15.16 -17.36
CA ALA A 472 -9.40 -15.05 -16.53
C ALA A 472 -8.36 -16.13 -16.85
N GLN A 473 -8.77 -17.41 -16.90
CA GLN A 473 -7.89 -18.54 -17.23
C GLN A 473 -7.27 -18.42 -18.65
N ALA A 474 -8.01 -17.86 -19.60
CA ALA A 474 -7.50 -17.66 -20.96
C ALA A 474 -6.43 -16.55 -21.02
N ILE A 475 -6.56 -15.52 -20.19
CA ILE A 475 -5.55 -14.48 -20.02
C ILE A 475 -4.28 -15.07 -19.40
N GLU A 476 -4.41 -15.89 -18.37
CA GLU A 476 -3.28 -16.52 -17.70
C GLU A 476 -2.46 -17.41 -18.63
N VAL A 477 -3.12 -18.20 -19.48
CA VAL A 477 -2.45 -19.00 -20.52
C VAL A 477 -1.65 -18.11 -21.49
N ARG A 478 -2.14 -16.92 -21.82
CA ARG A 478 -1.44 -15.97 -22.69
C ARG A 478 -0.20 -15.39 -22.02
N LEU A 479 -0.29 -15.01 -20.76
CA LEU A 479 0.84 -14.54 -19.96
C LEU A 479 1.94 -15.62 -19.87
N ALA A 480 1.57 -16.86 -19.57
CA ALA A 480 2.51 -17.98 -19.52
C ALA A 480 3.23 -18.20 -20.87
N SER A 481 2.50 -18.08 -21.98
CA SER A 481 3.09 -18.25 -23.32
C SER A 481 4.01 -17.09 -23.73
N ALA A 482 3.74 -15.86 -23.30
CA ALA A 482 4.62 -14.71 -23.53
C ALA A 482 5.90 -14.80 -22.68
N GLY A 483 5.79 -15.22 -21.42
CA GLY A 483 6.94 -15.46 -20.54
C GLY A 483 7.88 -16.58 -21.04
N ALA A 484 7.33 -17.62 -21.65
CA ALA A 484 8.13 -18.70 -22.24
C ALA A 484 8.96 -18.23 -23.46
N LYS A 485 8.43 -17.31 -24.27
CA LYS A 485 9.14 -16.70 -25.40
C LYS A 485 10.30 -15.81 -24.97
N LYS A 486 10.16 -15.07 -23.87
CA LYS A 486 11.24 -14.22 -23.31
C LYS A 486 12.41 -15.07 -22.77
N ARG A 487 12.15 -16.28 -22.26
CA ARG A 487 13.19 -17.20 -21.73
C ARG A 487 13.89 -18.02 -22.82
N GLY A 488 13.28 -18.21 -23.99
CA GLY A 488 13.85 -18.98 -25.11
C GLY A 488 14.63 -18.18 -26.15
N GLY A 489 14.72 -16.86 -26.01
CA GLY A 489 15.41 -15.96 -26.95
C GLY A 489 16.86 -15.59 -26.56
N THR A 490 17.42 -16.19 -25.51
CA THR A 490 18.81 -15.99 -25.08
C THR A 490 19.58 -17.30 -25.30
N GLN A 491 19.86 -17.63 -26.55
CA GLN A 491 20.92 -18.57 -26.98
C GLN A 491 21.73 -17.93 -28.11
#